data_8379e7c09b8c8808306120d84ddc2814
#
_entry.id   8379e7c09b8c8808306120d84ddc2814
#
_cell.length_a   1.000
_cell.length_b   1.000
_cell.length_c   1.000
_cell.angle_alpha   90.00
_cell.angle_beta   90.00
_cell.angle_gamma   90.00
#
_symmetry.space_group_name_H-M   'P 1'
#
loop_
_entity.id
_entity.type
_entity.pdbx_description
1 polymer ?
#
loop_
_entity_poly.entity_id
_entity_poly.type
_entity_poly.pdbx_seq_one_letter_code
_entity_poly.pdbx_strand_id
1 'polypeptide(L)'
;MKYCKICSSSMSDEAEFCPNCGNRVESGFEPEKKEEFIVENIGGVKKRNIWVVILLIIITCGIYSIYWNVKINDEALELANEKGSSGIMVLLLTVLTCGLYSYYWYYKMGNCVDKIRFGNKSYSGIIYIVLCAVGIGIINPFLIQTAINEAVEYSD
;
A
#
# COMPACT_ATOMS: atom_id res chain seq x y z
N MET A 1 -8.51 22.19 -26.85
CA MET A 1 -7.61 23.37 -26.91
C MET A 1 -6.76 23.39 -25.67
N LYS A 2 -5.43 23.32 -25.81
CA LYS A 2 -4.47 23.44 -24.73
C LYS A 2 -3.98 24.87 -24.55
N TYR A 3 -3.54 25.26 -23.39
CA TYR A 3 -2.94 26.56 -23.11
C TYR A 3 -1.49 26.38 -22.71
N CYS A 4 -0.60 27.24 -23.20
CA CYS A 4 0.80 27.24 -22.81
C CYS A 4 0.96 27.66 -21.35
N LYS A 5 1.67 26.84 -20.56
CA LYS A 5 1.91 27.12 -19.12
C LYS A 5 2.79 28.34 -18.87
N ILE A 6 3.52 28.80 -19.88
CA ILE A 6 4.49 29.91 -19.75
C ILE A 6 3.90 31.23 -20.22
N CYS A 7 3.16 31.25 -21.34
CA CYS A 7 2.62 32.47 -21.90
C CYS A 7 1.08 32.50 -21.99
N SER A 8 0.40 31.48 -21.52
CA SER A 8 -1.05 31.33 -21.50
C SER A 8 -1.75 31.44 -22.87
N SER A 9 -1.01 31.40 -24.00
CA SER A 9 -1.60 31.44 -25.33
C SER A 9 -2.27 30.09 -25.64
N SER A 10 -3.39 30.14 -26.34
CA SER A 10 -4.12 28.96 -26.83
C SER A 10 -3.35 28.29 -27.96
N MET A 11 -3.33 26.96 -27.99
CA MET A 11 -2.68 26.17 -29.03
C MET A 11 -3.52 24.93 -29.38
N SER A 12 -3.20 24.30 -30.49
CA SER A 12 -3.83 23.04 -30.89
C SER A 12 -3.42 21.91 -29.94
N ASP A 13 -4.28 20.90 -29.78
CA ASP A 13 -4.03 19.76 -28.89
C ASP A 13 -2.83 18.90 -29.34
N GLU A 14 -2.43 18.99 -30.61
CA GLU A 14 -1.33 18.26 -31.25
C GLU A 14 0.00 19.06 -31.29
N ALA A 15 0.01 20.32 -30.83
CA ALA A 15 1.21 21.15 -30.92
C ALA A 15 2.30 20.68 -29.94
N GLU A 16 3.47 20.38 -30.48
CA GLU A 16 4.68 20.03 -29.69
C GLU A 16 5.42 21.28 -29.20
N PHE A 17 5.23 22.44 -29.82
CA PHE A 17 5.84 23.69 -29.43
C PHE A 17 4.80 24.81 -29.42
N CYS A 18 4.93 25.71 -28.44
CA CYS A 18 4.04 26.89 -28.39
C CYS A 18 4.34 27.84 -29.54
N PRO A 19 3.35 28.19 -30.40
CA PRO A 19 3.60 29.08 -31.53
C PRO A 19 3.93 30.52 -31.10
N ASN A 20 3.60 30.90 -29.88
CA ASN A 20 3.82 32.25 -29.35
C ASN A 20 5.17 32.45 -28.64
N CYS A 21 5.62 31.47 -27.86
CA CYS A 21 6.88 31.59 -27.06
C CYS A 21 7.95 30.58 -27.46
N GLY A 22 7.70 29.68 -28.42
CA GLY A 22 8.65 28.68 -28.89
C GLY A 22 9.02 27.57 -27.87
N ASN A 23 8.46 27.60 -26.67
CA ASN A 23 8.76 26.60 -25.67
C ASN A 23 8.11 25.25 -26.04
N ARG A 24 8.88 24.20 -25.84
CA ARG A 24 8.39 22.84 -26.03
C ARG A 24 7.25 22.59 -25.05
N VAL A 25 6.10 22.29 -25.60
CA VAL A 25 4.96 21.81 -24.82
C VAL A 25 5.26 20.36 -24.52
N GLU A 26 5.81 20.09 -23.34
CA GLU A 26 5.83 18.72 -22.88
C GLU A 26 4.37 18.23 -22.94
N SER A 27 4.12 17.32 -23.84
CA SER A 27 2.88 16.57 -23.97
C SER A 27 2.80 15.62 -22.77
N GLY A 28 2.55 16.21 -21.61
CA GLY A 28 2.66 15.52 -20.35
C GLY A 28 1.67 16.05 -19.32
N PHE A 29 0.40 16.13 -19.68
CA PHE A 29 -0.63 15.62 -18.84
C PHE A 29 -1.16 14.36 -19.55
N GLU A 30 -0.32 13.35 -19.65
CA GLU A 30 -0.89 12.02 -19.43
C GLU A 30 -1.53 12.13 -18.06
N PRO A 31 -2.88 11.95 -17.94
CA PRO A 31 -3.44 11.65 -16.63
C PRO A 31 -2.52 10.53 -16.13
N GLU A 32 -1.92 10.71 -14.95
CA GLU A 32 -1.15 9.62 -14.32
C GLU A 32 -1.97 8.38 -14.65
N LYS A 33 -1.40 7.51 -15.52
CA LYS A 33 -1.99 6.20 -15.70
C LYS A 33 -2.10 5.73 -14.28
N LYS A 34 -3.32 5.67 -13.75
CA LYS A 34 -3.62 4.88 -12.56
C LYS A 34 -3.03 3.55 -12.95
N GLU A 35 -1.81 3.28 -12.47
CA GLU A 35 -1.13 2.03 -12.73
C GLU A 35 -2.17 1.01 -12.30
N GLU A 36 -2.66 0.29 -13.27
CA GLU A 36 -3.78 -0.63 -13.17
C GLU A 36 -3.39 -1.59 -12.05
N PHE A 37 -4.16 -1.55 -10.98
CA PHE A 37 -3.96 -2.34 -9.80
C PHE A 37 -4.17 -3.80 -10.21
N ILE A 38 -3.09 -4.46 -10.64
CA ILE A 38 -3.13 -5.83 -11.15
C ILE A 38 -2.95 -6.77 -9.96
N VAL A 39 -4.03 -7.05 -9.25
CA VAL A 39 -4.09 -8.23 -8.38
C VAL A 39 -4.51 -9.41 -9.24
N GLU A 40 -3.55 -10.13 -9.75
CA GLU A 40 -3.74 -11.29 -10.64
C GLU A 40 -4.48 -12.46 -9.94
N ASN A 41 -4.52 -12.49 -8.59
CA ASN A 41 -5.12 -13.60 -7.86
C ASN A 41 -5.52 -13.18 -6.44
N ILE A 42 -6.80 -13.08 -6.16
CA ILE A 42 -7.31 -12.73 -4.83
C ILE A 42 -7.28 -13.92 -3.86
N GLY A 43 -7.00 -15.13 -4.38
CA GLY A 43 -6.70 -16.34 -3.60
C GLY A 43 -7.63 -16.70 -2.45
N GLY A 44 -8.81 -16.12 -2.35
CA GLY A 44 -9.72 -16.34 -1.22
C GLY A 44 -9.60 -15.32 -0.08
N VAL A 45 -8.81 -14.26 -0.28
CA VAL A 45 -8.74 -13.10 0.63
C VAL A 45 -10.09 -12.41 0.71
N LYS A 46 -10.55 -12.11 1.94
CA LYS A 46 -11.86 -11.50 2.16
C LYS A 46 -11.75 -10.13 2.79
N LYS A 47 -12.57 -9.21 2.31
CA LYS A 47 -12.73 -7.88 2.91
C LYS A 47 -13.15 -8.01 4.39
N ARG A 48 -12.48 -7.26 5.28
CA ARG A 48 -12.81 -7.22 6.71
C ARG A 48 -13.22 -5.83 7.14
N ASN A 49 -14.28 -5.77 7.93
CA ASN A 49 -14.69 -4.54 8.56
C ASN A 49 -13.75 -4.22 9.74
N ILE A 50 -13.01 -3.12 9.63
CA ILE A 50 -12.03 -2.69 10.63
C ILE A 50 -12.67 -2.49 12.01
N TRP A 51 -13.90 -1.98 12.08
CA TRP A 51 -14.63 -1.79 13.34
C TRP A 51 -14.92 -3.10 14.06
N VAL A 52 -15.25 -4.15 13.31
CA VAL A 52 -15.43 -5.50 13.86
C VAL A 52 -14.11 -6.05 14.39
N VAL A 53 -13.02 -5.82 13.69
CA VAL A 53 -11.67 -6.23 14.14
C VAL A 53 -11.32 -5.53 15.45
N ILE A 54 -11.52 -4.21 15.56
CA ILE A 54 -11.29 -3.44 16.80
C ILE A 54 -12.14 -4.00 17.95
N LEU A 55 -13.42 -4.24 17.70
CA LEU A 55 -14.33 -4.79 18.70
C LEU A 55 -13.85 -6.16 19.21
N LEU A 56 -13.42 -7.05 18.30
CA LEU A 56 -12.89 -8.36 18.65
C LEU A 56 -11.58 -8.27 19.43
N ILE A 57 -10.69 -7.33 19.09
CA ILE A 57 -9.45 -7.09 19.85
C ILE A 57 -9.79 -6.70 21.30
N ILE A 58 -10.76 -5.80 21.49
CA ILE A 58 -11.18 -5.35 22.83
C ILE A 58 -11.80 -6.49 23.62
N ILE A 59 -12.75 -7.23 23.04
CA ILE A 59 -13.46 -8.33 23.72
C ILE A 59 -12.50 -9.44 24.12
N THR A 60 -11.49 -9.74 23.28
CA THR A 60 -10.53 -10.82 23.54
C THR A 60 -9.29 -10.36 24.30
N CYS A 61 -9.30 -9.13 24.85
CA CYS A 61 -8.12 -8.55 25.53
C CYS A 61 -6.83 -8.65 24.70
N GLY A 62 -6.92 -8.44 23.38
CA GLY A 62 -5.79 -8.44 22.48
C GLY A 62 -5.43 -9.80 21.85
N ILE A 63 -5.98 -10.93 22.31
CA ILE A 63 -5.66 -12.26 21.75
C ILE A 63 -6.02 -12.33 20.27
N TYR A 64 -7.13 -11.72 19.84
CA TYR A 64 -7.52 -11.66 18.46
C TYR A 64 -6.49 -10.93 17.57
N SER A 65 -5.75 -9.95 18.10
CA SER A 65 -4.74 -9.22 17.34
C SER A 65 -3.61 -10.13 16.85
N ILE A 66 -3.25 -11.14 17.62
CA ILE A 66 -2.22 -12.13 17.26
C ILE A 66 -2.68 -12.94 16.04
N TYR A 67 -3.88 -13.49 16.11
CA TYR A 67 -4.48 -14.23 14.99
C TYR A 67 -4.61 -13.34 13.74
N TRP A 68 -5.09 -12.12 13.93
CA TRP A 68 -5.30 -11.17 12.84
C TRP A 68 -3.97 -10.76 12.17
N ASN A 69 -2.89 -10.51 12.94
CA ASN A 69 -1.57 -10.21 12.36
C ASN A 69 -1.01 -11.37 11.53
N VAL A 70 -1.20 -12.63 11.97
CA VAL A 70 -0.83 -13.82 11.18
C VAL A 70 -1.57 -13.82 9.85
N LYS A 71 -2.88 -13.57 9.88
CA LYS A 71 -3.71 -13.53 8.66
C LYS A 71 -3.35 -12.40 7.71
N ILE A 72 -3.15 -11.19 8.23
CA ILE A 72 -2.71 -10.03 7.42
C ILE A 72 -1.40 -10.33 6.68
N ASN A 73 -0.43 -10.96 7.37
CA ASN A 73 0.82 -11.32 6.75
C ASN A 73 0.63 -12.23 5.54
N ASP A 74 -0.12 -13.31 5.73
CA ASP A 74 -0.31 -14.32 4.69
C ASP A 74 -1.11 -13.73 3.50
N GLU A 75 -2.15 -12.97 3.77
CA GLU A 75 -3.00 -12.32 2.77
C GLU A 75 -2.27 -11.21 2.00
N ALA A 76 -1.46 -10.39 2.68
CA ALA A 76 -0.67 -9.35 2.02
C ALA A 76 0.41 -9.95 1.11
N LEU A 77 1.05 -11.05 1.51
CA LEU A 77 2.03 -11.77 0.68
C LEU A 77 1.36 -12.40 -0.55
N GLU A 78 0.18 -12.99 -0.37
CA GLU A 78 -0.61 -13.59 -1.46
C GLU A 78 -1.00 -12.53 -2.49
N LEU A 79 -1.58 -11.39 -2.05
CA LEU A 79 -1.98 -10.30 -2.93
C LEU A 79 -0.80 -9.63 -3.64
N ALA A 80 0.35 -9.47 -2.96
CA ALA A 80 1.56 -8.91 -3.54
C ALA A 80 2.32 -9.89 -4.44
N ASN A 81 1.85 -11.15 -4.55
CA ASN A 81 2.56 -12.26 -5.20
C ASN A 81 4.03 -12.36 -4.74
N GLU A 82 4.26 -12.20 -3.43
CA GLU A 82 5.57 -12.19 -2.80
C GLU A 82 5.83 -13.45 -1.99
N LYS A 83 7.06 -13.97 -2.10
CA LYS A 83 7.51 -15.04 -1.22
C LYS A 83 7.97 -14.47 0.12
N GLY A 84 7.43 -15.00 1.22
CA GLY A 84 7.77 -14.56 2.56
C GLY A 84 7.58 -15.64 3.60
N SER A 85 7.95 -15.31 4.84
CA SER A 85 7.69 -16.18 5.98
C SER A 85 6.19 -16.18 6.30
N SER A 86 5.65 -17.35 6.65
CA SER A 86 4.25 -17.43 7.10
C SER A 86 4.04 -16.58 8.36
N GLY A 87 2.82 -16.11 8.59
CA GLY A 87 2.49 -15.26 9.73
C GLY A 87 2.86 -15.91 11.07
N ILE A 88 2.75 -17.23 11.19
CA ILE A 88 3.20 -17.97 12.39
C ILE A 88 4.71 -17.84 12.58
N MET A 89 5.50 -17.97 11.51
CA MET A 89 6.96 -17.83 11.59
C MET A 89 7.35 -16.41 11.98
N VAL A 90 6.67 -15.41 11.44
CA VAL A 90 6.84 -13.98 11.81
C VAL A 90 6.58 -13.79 13.30
N LEU A 91 5.49 -14.38 13.83
CA LEU A 91 5.16 -14.32 15.25
C LEU A 91 6.26 -14.93 16.11
N LEU A 92 6.73 -16.12 15.77
CA LEU A 92 7.81 -16.80 16.49
C LEU A 92 9.11 -15.99 16.49
N LEU A 93 9.50 -15.44 15.34
CA LEU A 93 10.70 -14.60 15.22
C LEU A 93 10.55 -13.30 16.01
N THR A 94 9.37 -12.69 16.03
CA THR A 94 9.10 -11.49 16.82
C THR A 94 9.25 -11.75 18.31
N VAL A 95 8.72 -12.87 18.82
CA VAL A 95 8.87 -13.26 20.22
C VAL A 95 10.33 -13.58 20.55
N LEU A 96 11.00 -14.36 19.70
CA LEU A 96 12.40 -14.77 19.91
C LEU A 96 13.37 -13.57 19.93
N THR A 97 13.09 -12.53 19.14
CA THR A 97 13.92 -11.32 19.05
C THR A 97 13.45 -10.19 19.97
N CYS A 98 12.57 -10.47 20.94
CA CYS A 98 11.98 -9.46 21.83
C CYS A 98 11.38 -8.26 21.06
N GLY A 99 10.77 -8.51 19.92
CA GLY A 99 10.12 -7.48 19.12
C GLY A 99 10.98 -6.84 18.01
N LEU A 100 12.30 -7.05 18.00
CA LEU A 100 13.17 -6.43 16.98
C LEU A 100 12.81 -6.87 15.55
N TYR A 101 12.38 -8.11 15.37
CA TYR A 101 11.96 -8.61 14.07
C TYR A 101 10.74 -7.88 13.51
N SER A 102 9.90 -7.29 14.37
CA SER A 102 8.71 -6.55 13.91
C SER A 102 9.05 -5.34 13.05
N TYR A 103 10.18 -4.66 13.29
CA TYR A 103 10.63 -3.54 12.44
C TYR A 103 10.92 -3.99 11.01
N TYR A 104 11.65 -5.11 10.86
CA TYR A 104 11.92 -5.69 9.55
C TYR A 104 10.63 -6.16 8.88
N TRP A 105 9.73 -6.78 9.64
CA TRP A 105 8.44 -7.25 9.14
C TRP A 105 7.58 -6.10 8.64
N TYR A 106 7.47 -5.00 9.39
CA TYR A 106 6.72 -3.83 8.94
C TYR A 106 7.30 -3.20 7.69
N TYR A 107 8.62 -3.15 7.57
CA TYR A 107 9.27 -2.71 6.33
C TYR A 107 8.85 -3.56 5.13
N LYS A 108 8.92 -4.88 5.30
CA LYS A 108 8.52 -5.82 4.26
C LYS A 108 7.03 -5.71 3.91
N MET A 109 6.16 -5.61 4.91
CA MET A 109 4.72 -5.42 4.69
C MET A 109 4.41 -4.09 3.98
N GLY A 110 5.11 -3.03 4.30
CA GLY A 110 4.98 -1.76 3.58
C GLY A 110 5.32 -1.90 2.11
N ASN A 111 6.38 -2.63 1.76
CA ASN A 111 6.72 -2.91 0.37
C ASN A 111 5.66 -3.77 -0.33
N CYS A 112 5.05 -4.74 0.38
CA CYS A 112 3.91 -5.49 -0.15
C CYS A 112 2.71 -4.58 -0.43
N VAL A 113 2.39 -3.66 0.50
CA VAL A 113 1.31 -2.68 0.32
C VAL A 113 1.57 -1.77 -0.88
N ASP A 114 2.82 -1.32 -1.06
CA ASP A 114 3.19 -0.50 -2.22
C ASP A 114 2.98 -1.26 -3.54
N LYS A 115 3.32 -2.54 -3.58
CA LYS A 115 3.06 -3.39 -4.75
C LYS A 115 1.57 -3.57 -5.01
N ILE A 116 0.80 -3.80 -3.95
CA ILE A 116 -0.65 -3.95 -4.02
C ILE A 116 -1.31 -2.67 -4.56
N ARG A 117 -0.86 -1.47 -4.14
CA ARG A 117 -1.49 -0.19 -4.47
C ARG A 117 -0.90 0.49 -5.71
N PHE A 118 0.42 0.45 -5.87
CA PHE A 118 1.15 1.34 -6.78
C PHE A 118 2.17 0.62 -7.69
N GLY A 119 2.22 -0.69 -7.69
CA GLY A 119 3.23 -1.43 -8.43
C GLY A 119 4.59 -1.46 -7.71
N ASN A 120 5.55 -0.61 -8.07
CA ASN A 120 6.92 -0.70 -7.54
C ASN A 120 7.40 0.51 -6.71
N LYS A 121 6.53 1.37 -6.20
CA LYS A 121 6.90 2.52 -5.36
C LYS A 121 7.03 2.08 -3.90
N SER A 122 8.23 2.15 -3.34
CA SER A 122 8.56 1.61 -2.01
C SER A 122 8.71 2.70 -0.96
N TYR A 123 7.61 3.34 -0.56
CA TYR A 123 7.61 4.36 0.50
C TYR A 123 6.90 3.92 1.78
N SER A 124 5.89 3.06 1.69
CA SER A 124 5.11 2.62 2.86
C SER A 124 5.95 1.86 3.87
N GLY A 125 6.96 1.10 3.43
CA GLY A 125 7.87 0.40 4.32
C GLY A 125 8.63 1.33 5.26
N ILE A 126 9.11 2.46 4.76
CA ILE A 126 9.81 3.48 5.56
C ILE A 126 8.82 4.15 6.53
N ILE A 127 7.63 4.49 6.07
CA ILE A 127 6.58 5.09 6.90
C ILE A 127 6.23 4.17 8.07
N TYR A 128 6.06 2.88 7.83
CA TYR A 128 5.72 1.92 8.88
C TYR A 128 6.82 1.78 9.94
N ILE A 129 8.11 1.83 9.53
CA ILE A 129 9.23 1.86 10.49
C ILE A 129 9.19 3.13 11.32
N VAL A 130 8.98 4.29 10.71
CA VAL A 130 8.91 5.58 11.41
C VAL A 130 7.77 5.56 12.43
N LEU A 131 6.58 5.08 12.06
CA LEU A 131 5.45 4.93 12.98
C LEU A 131 5.78 4.01 14.17
N CYS A 132 6.52 2.92 13.94
CA CYS A 132 7.01 2.07 15.02
C CYS A 132 8.00 2.80 15.92
N ALA A 133 8.96 3.53 15.35
CA ALA A 133 9.98 4.25 16.11
C ALA A 133 9.39 5.36 17.00
N VAL A 134 8.32 6.00 16.55
CA VAL A 134 7.58 7.03 17.31
C VAL A 134 6.63 6.41 18.36
N GLY A 135 6.46 5.07 18.38
CA GLY A 135 5.62 4.37 19.34
C GLY A 135 4.15 4.23 18.94
N ILE A 136 3.78 4.64 17.73
CA ILE A 136 2.41 4.50 17.18
C ILE A 136 2.27 3.37 16.16
N GLY A 137 3.20 2.42 16.18
CA GLY A 137 3.21 1.26 15.27
C GLY A 137 1.98 0.36 15.33
N ILE A 138 1.15 0.49 16.37
CA ILE A 138 -0.14 -0.19 16.49
C ILE A 138 -1.11 0.15 15.33
N ILE A 139 -0.89 1.27 14.64
CA ILE A 139 -1.70 1.70 13.50
C ILE A 139 -1.35 0.90 12.23
N ASN A 140 -0.10 0.41 12.11
CA ASN A 140 0.37 -0.25 10.88
C ASN A 140 -0.50 -1.43 10.41
N PRO A 141 -0.95 -2.37 11.28
CA PRO A 141 -1.82 -3.46 10.84
C PRO A 141 -3.14 -2.97 10.25
N PHE A 142 -3.68 -1.85 10.74
CA PHE A 142 -4.90 -1.26 10.20
C PHE A 142 -4.67 -0.66 8.81
N LEU A 143 -3.52 -0.02 8.58
CA LEU A 143 -3.14 0.52 7.27
C LEU A 143 -2.95 -0.61 6.25
N ILE A 144 -2.32 -1.72 6.64
CA ILE A 144 -2.16 -2.91 5.81
C ILE A 144 -3.54 -3.51 5.48
N GLN A 145 -4.42 -3.65 6.49
CA GLN A 145 -5.78 -4.17 6.26
C GLN A 145 -6.60 -3.28 5.33
N THR A 146 -6.44 -1.95 5.42
CA THR A 146 -7.11 -1.03 4.50
C THR A 146 -6.66 -1.27 3.07
N ALA A 147 -5.34 -1.45 2.84
CA ALA A 147 -4.81 -1.76 1.53
C ALA A 147 -5.34 -3.10 0.98
N ILE A 148 -5.42 -4.13 1.82
CA ILE A 148 -6.01 -5.42 1.46
C ILE A 148 -7.49 -5.26 1.09
N ASN A 149 -8.26 -4.50 1.87
CA ASN A 149 -9.68 -4.26 1.60
C ASN A 149 -9.91 -3.51 0.29
N GLU A 150 -9.07 -2.50 0.00
CA GLU A 150 -9.09 -1.75 -1.27
C GLU A 150 -8.79 -2.69 -2.45
N ALA A 151 -7.81 -3.57 -2.29
CA ALA A 151 -7.45 -4.55 -3.30
C ALA A 151 -8.61 -5.48 -3.65
N VAL A 152 -9.27 -6.02 -2.64
CA VAL A 152 -10.41 -6.92 -2.81
C VAL A 152 -11.60 -6.20 -3.46
N GLU A 153 -11.87 -4.93 -3.07
CA GLU A 153 -12.96 -4.13 -3.62
C GLU A 153 -12.76 -3.77 -5.09
N TYR A 154 -11.50 -3.63 -5.52
CA TYR A 154 -11.19 -3.26 -6.91
C TYR A 154 -11.28 -4.44 -7.88
N SER A 155 -11.27 -5.66 -7.36
CA SER A 155 -11.28 -6.89 -8.15
C SER A 155 -12.65 -7.58 -8.23
N ASP A 156 -13.65 -7.11 -7.44
CA ASP A 156 -15.06 -7.50 -7.53
C ASP A 156 -15.79 -6.69 -8.63
#